data_3b58560e9870183401e3e6b1a1c4e7e8
#
_entry.id   3b58560e9870183401e3e6b1a1c4e7e8
#
_cell.length_a   1.000
_cell.length_b   1.000
_cell.length_c   1.000
_cell.angle_alpha   90.00
_cell.angle_beta   90.00
_cell.angle_gamma   90.00
#
_symmetry.space_group_name_H-M   'P 1'
#
loop_
_entity.id
_entity.type
_entity.pdbx_description
1 polymer ?
#
loop_
_entity_poly.entity_id
_entity_poly.type
_entity_poly.pdbx_seq_one_letter_code
_entity_poly.pdbx_strand_id
1 'polypeptide(L)'
;MSAAPDSDCLFCKIISGQLPSAKLYEDDRVVAFKDVHPQAPFHALIVPRKHVATLDDFASGDAPLVGHLLLTAKHLAAEEGLPGYRVAMNVQRAGGQVIFHAHLHVLGGRAFKAQLG
;
A
#
# COMPACT_ATOMS: atom_id res chain seq x y z
N MET A 1 -3.96 -8.82 18.82
CA MET A 1 -5.36 -8.91 18.42
C MET A 1 -5.49 -8.51 16.96
N SER A 2 -6.10 -9.35 16.18
CA SER A 2 -6.41 -9.02 14.82
C SER A 2 -7.49 -7.93 14.81
N ALA A 3 -7.22 -6.80 14.18
CA ALA A 3 -8.23 -5.75 14.07
C ALA A 3 -9.37 -6.23 13.17
N ALA A 4 -10.60 -6.03 13.62
CA ALA A 4 -11.75 -6.23 12.75
C ALA A 4 -11.71 -5.18 11.65
N PRO A 5 -12.26 -5.45 10.45
CA PRO A 5 -12.39 -4.44 9.42
C PRO A 5 -13.16 -3.23 9.96
N ASP A 6 -12.66 -2.04 9.68
CA ASP A 6 -13.33 -0.81 10.05
C ASP A 6 -14.37 -0.49 8.97
N SER A 7 -15.64 -0.41 9.34
CA SER A 7 -16.73 -0.18 8.38
C SER A 7 -16.64 1.18 7.70
N ASP A 8 -15.91 2.15 8.30
CA ASP A 8 -15.71 3.47 7.71
C ASP A 8 -14.42 3.57 6.91
N CYS A 9 -13.61 2.53 6.92
CA CYS A 9 -12.32 2.55 6.23
C CYS A 9 -12.52 2.28 4.74
N LEU A 10 -12.06 3.23 3.91
CA LEU A 10 -12.12 3.12 2.46
C LEU A 10 -11.43 1.84 1.97
N PHE A 11 -10.24 1.56 2.50
CA PHE A 11 -9.47 0.39 2.05
C PHE A 11 -10.08 -0.93 2.55
N CYS A 12 -10.67 -0.93 3.75
CA CYS A 12 -11.41 -2.11 4.21
C CYS A 12 -12.58 -2.42 3.28
N LYS A 13 -13.26 -1.38 2.76
CA LYS A 13 -14.35 -1.55 1.80
C LYS A 13 -13.86 -2.11 0.47
N ILE A 14 -12.68 -1.68 0.02
CA ILE A 14 -12.06 -2.22 -1.20
C ILE A 14 -11.68 -3.69 -0.99
N ILE A 15 -11.07 -4.00 0.14
CA ILE A 15 -10.66 -5.37 0.48
C ILE A 15 -11.85 -6.30 0.49
N SER A 16 -12.97 -5.88 1.08
CA SER A 16 -14.18 -6.69 1.19
C SER A 16 -15.00 -6.76 -0.10
N GLY A 17 -14.66 -5.93 -1.09
CA GLY A 17 -15.41 -5.88 -2.35
C GLY A 17 -16.61 -4.96 -2.32
N GLN A 18 -16.85 -4.22 -1.23
CA GLN A 18 -17.94 -3.25 -1.17
C GLN A 18 -17.72 -2.07 -2.11
N LEU A 19 -16.47 -1.71 -2.38
CA LEU A 19 -16.11 -0.69 -3.35
C LEU A 19 -15.28 -1.32 -4.44
N PRO A 20 -15.58 -1.04 -5.73
CA PRO A 20 -14.77 -1.53 -6.83
C PRO A 20 -13.40 -0.86 -6.85
N SER A 21 -12.41 -1.58 -7.35
CA SER A 21 -11.07 -1.04 -7.56
C SER A 21 -10.38 -1.83 -8.66
N ALA A 22 -9.35 -1.23 -9.25
CA ALA A 22 -8.53 -1.92 -10.24
C ALA A 22 -7.46 -2.73 -9.50
N LYS A 23 -7.83 -3.92 -9.04
CA LYS A 23 -6.91 -4.80 -8.31
C LYS A 23 -5.81 -5.31 -9.22
N LEU A 24 -4.59 -5.29 -8.72
CA LEU A 24 -3.39 -5.73 -9.42
C LEU A 24 -2.87 -7.05 -8.87
N TYR A 25 -3.10 -7.31 -7.59
CA TYR A 25 -2.60 -8.48 -6.90
C TYR A 25 -3.35 -8.66 -5.59
N GLU A 26 -3.56 -9.89 -5.19
CA GLU A 26 -4.06 -10.17 -3.85
C GLU A 26 -3.66 -11.57 -3.42
N ASP A 27 -3.44 -11.71 -2.12
CA ASP A 27 -3.20 -13.00 -1.49
C ASP A 27 -3.90 -13.00 -0.12
N ASP A 28 -3.55 -13.95 0.74
CA ASP A 28 -4.18 -14.08 2.05
C ASP A 28 -3.81 -12.97 3.04
N ARG A 29 -2.81 -12.15 2.73
CA ARG A 29 -2.30 -11.12 3.64
C ARG A 29 -2.41 -9.71 3.11
N VAL A 30 -2.31 -9.50 1.81
CA VAL A 30 -2.27 -8.17 1.21
C VAL A 30 -3.18 -8.07 -0.02
N VAL A 31 -3.56 -6.83 -0.33
CA VAL A 31 -4.26 -6.50 -1.58
C VAL A 31 -3.55 -5.30 -2.19
N ALA A 32 -3.33 -5.34 -3.49
CA ALA A 32 -2.76 -4.22 -4.24
C ALA A 32 -3.73 -3.76 -5.31
N PHE A 33 -3.85 -2.45 -5.48
CA PHE A 33 -4.74 -1.86 -6.47
C PHE A 33 -4.20 -0.52 -6.95
N LYS A 34 -4.71 -0.05 -8.09
CA LYS A 34 -4.28 1.24 -8.65
C LYS A 34 -4.82 2.39 -7.82
N ASP A 35 -3.98 3.40 -7.60
CA ASP A 35 -4.43 4.65 -6.99
C ASP A 35 -5.32 5.40 -7.98
N VAL A 36 -6.49 5.87 -7.51
CA VAL A 36 -7.44 6.61 -8.36
C VAL A 36 -6.98 8.05 -8.62
N HIS A 37 -6.00 8.53 -7.86
CA HIS A 37 -5.39 9.84 -8.06
C HIS A 37 -3.89 9.68 -8.27
N PRO A 38 -3.46 9.08 -9.40
CA PRO A 38 -2.07 8.69 -9.58
C PRO A 38 -1.14 9.89 -9.63
N GLN A 39 0.01 9.75 -8.98
CA GLN A 39 1.08 10.75 -8.98
C GLN A 39 2.20 10.38 -9.94
N ALA A 40 2.06 9.28 -10.65
CA ALA A 40 3.01 8.79 -11.64
C ALA A 40 2.25 7.92 -12.65
N PRO A 41 2.83 7.63 -13.83
CA PRO A 41 2.17 6.78 -14.83
C PRO A 41 1.77 5.41 -14.28
N PHE A 42 2.58 4.84 -13.38
CA PHE A 42 2.20 3.69 -12.57
C PHE A 42 2.18 4.12 -11.10
N HIS A 43 1.04 3.97 -10.46
CA HIS A 43 0.91 4.28 -9.04
C HIS A 43 -0.03 3.26 -8.42
N ALA A 44 0.54 2.35 -7.66
CA ALA A 44 -0.20 1.30 -6.96
C ALA A 44 -0.15 1.52 -5.46
N LEU A 45 -1.15 1.03 -4.77
CA LEU A 45 -1.22 0.96 -3.32
C LEU A 45 -1.23 -0.49 -2.90
N ILE A 46 -0.47 -0.83 -1.88
CA ILE A 46 -0.46 -2.17 -1.29
C ILE A 46 -0.91 -2.02 0.16
N VAL A 47 -1.96 -2.74 0.51
CA VAL A 47 -2.55 -2.65 1.84
C VAL A 47 -2.59 -4.03 2.49
N PRO A 48 -2.36 -4.12 3.81
CA PRO A 48 -2.62 -5.36 4.53
C PRO A 48 -4.13 -5.58 4.63
N ARG A 49 -4.56 -6.83 4.56
CA ARG A 49 -5.98 -7.15 4.80
C ARG A 49 -6.38 -6.84 6.24
N LYS A 50 -5.46 -7.06 7.15
CA LYS A 50 -5.62 -6.67 8.54
C LYS A 50 -5.66 -5.15 8.62
N HIS A 51 -6.69 -4.60 9.27
CA HIS A 51 -6.77 -3.15 9.45
C HIS A 51 -5.76 -2.71 10.49
N VAL A 52 -4.75 -1.98 10.05
CA VAL A 52 -3.75 -1.33 10.91
C VAL A 52 -3.70 0.11 10.48
N ALA A 53 -3.95 1.04 11.38
CA ALA A 53 -4.12 2.44 11.01
C ALA A 53 -2.84 3.07 10.45
N THR A 54 -1.73 2.88 11.15
CA THR A 54 -0.44 3.47 10.75
C THR A 54 0.70 2.47 10.95
N LEU A 55 1.86 2.79 10.41
CA LEU A 55 3.07 2.00 10.65
C LEU A 55 3.35 1.84 12.15
N ASP A 56 3.06 2.88 12.93
CA ASP A 56 3.32 2.87 14.36
C ASP A 56 2.47 1.85 15.12
N ASP A 57 1.38 1.40 14.50
CA ASP A 57 0.45 0.45 15.12
C ASP A 57 0.77 -1.00 14.80
N PHE A 58 1.74 -1.27 13.93
CA PHE A 58 2.22 -2.63 13.74
C PHE A 58 2.97 -3.08 14.99
N ALA A 59 2.75 -4.33 15.38
CA ALA A 59 3.51 -4.96 16.47
C ALA A 59 4.74 -5.66 15.92
N SER A 60 5.68 -6.04 16.81
CA SER A 60 6.88 -6.76 16.39
C SER A 60 6.55 -8.08 15.69
N GLY A 61 5.44 -8.74 16.07
CA GLY A 61 4.97 -9.95 15.43
C GLY A 61 4.46 -9.75 14.01
N ASP A 62 4.26 -8.50 13.59
CA ASP A 62 3.84 -8.18 12.22
C ASP A 62 5.02 -8.01 11.26
N ALA A 63 6.24 -8.24 11.71
CA ALA A 63 7.42 -8.08 10.86
C ALA A 63 7.30 -8.86 9.53
N PRO A 64 6.84 -10.12 9.51
CA PRO A 64 6.64 -10.82 8.25
C PRO A 64 5.62 -10.13 7.31
N LEU A 65 4.56 -9.56 7.87
CA LEU A 65 3.56 -8.83 7.08
C LEU A 65 4.15 -7.56 6.48
N VAL A 66 4.90 -6.79 7.28
CA VAL A 66 5.55 -5.56 6.81
C VAL A 66 6.55 -5.88 5.71
N GLY A 67 7.37 -6.92 5.89
CA GLY A 67 8.29 -7.38 4.85
C GLY A 67 7.55 -7.82 3.59
N HIS A 68 6.40 -8.48 3.76
CA HIS A 68 5.61 -8.93 2.63
C HIS A 68 5.04 -7.76 1.81
N LEU A 69 4.68 -6.65 2.45
CA LEU A 69 4.28 -5.44 1.73
C LEU A 69 5.39 -4.98 0.78
N LEU A 70 6.62 -4.93 1.25
CA LEU A 70 7.77 -4.52 0.45
C LEU A 70 8.09 -5.50 -0.67
N LEU A 71 8.03 -6.80 -0.39
CA LEU A 71 8.27 -7.82 -1.41
C LEU A 71 7.16 -7.83 -2.46
N THR A 72 5.94 -7.50 -2.08
CA THR A 72 4.84 -7.33 -3.03
C THR A 72 5.10 -6.15 -3.96
N ALA A 73 5.66 -5.05 -3.42
CA ALA A 73 6.05 -3.90 -4.25
C ALA A 73 7.07 -4.31 -5.31
N LYS A 74 8.07 -5.08 -4.92
CA LYS A 74 9.07 -5.62 -5.83
C LYS A 74 8.42 -6.47 -6.93
N HIS A 75 7.48 -7.34 -6.55
CA HIS A 75 6.77 -8.19 -7.49
C HIS A 75 5.97 -7.37 -8.51
N LEU A 76 5.23 -6.35 -8.05
CA LEU A 76 4.44 -5.49 -8.94
C LEU A 76 5.32 -4.73 -9.91
N ALA A 77 6.45 -4.20 -9.43
CA ALA A 77 7.38 -3.46 -10.27
C ALA A 77 7.96 -4.37 -11.37
N ALA A 78 8.28 -5.62 -11.04
CA ALA A 78 8.77 -6.59 -12.02
C ALA A 78 7.69 -6.92 -13.06
N GLU A 79 6.45 -7.12 -12.63
CA GLU A 79 5.33 -7.41 -13.55
C GLU A 79 5.09 -6.26 -14.52
N GLU A 80 5.26 -5.02 -14.06
CA GLU A 80 5.11 -3.83 -14.90
C GLU A 80 6.35 -3.55 -15.75
N GLY A 81 7.43 -4.26 -15.53
CA GLY A 81 8.69 -4.03 -16.26
C GLY A 81 9.32 -2.69 -15.91
N LEU A 82 9.13 -2.19 -14.69
CA LEU A 82 9.71 -0.91 -14.29
C LEU A 82 11.21 -1.01 -14.11
N PRO A 83 12.00 -0.14 -14.76
CA PRO A 83 13.47 -0.17 -14.60
C PRO A 83 13.93 0.37 -13.24
N GLY A 84 13.08 1.16 -12.60
CA GLY A 84 13.27 1.69 -11.26
C GLY A 84 11.94 2.20 -10.75
N TYR A 85 11.81 2.35 -9.46
CA TYR A 85 10.54 2.76 -8.86
C TYR A 85 10.78 3.31 -7.47
N ARG A 86 9.79 4.03 -6.98
CA ARG A 86 9.81 4.61 -5.63
C ARG A 86 8.79 3.88 -4.77
N VAL A 87 9.18 3.57 -3.55
CA VAL A 87 8.31 2.97 -2.55
C VAL A 87 8.24 3.94 -1.38
N ALA A 88 7.02 4.25 -0.93
CA ALA A 88 6.83 5.20 0.16
C ALA A 88 5.65 4.82 1.02
N MET A 89 5.79 5.04 2.33
CA MET A 89 4.69 4.89 3.28
C MET A 89 4.64 6.17 4.13
N ASN A 90 3.52 6.86 4.08
CA ASN A 90 3.32 8.05 4.91
C ASN A 90 2.80 7.61 6.27
N VAL A 91 3.37 8.17 7.34
CA VAL A 91 3.07 7.74 8.71
C VAL A 91 2.55 8.93 9.49
N GLN A 92 1.31 8.82 9.98
CA GLN A 92 0.63 9.86 10.75
C GLN A 92 0.35 11.11 9.91
N ARG A 93 -0.45 12.04 10.44
CA ARG A 93 -0.78 13.28 9.74
C ARG A 93 0.47 14.11 9.44
N ALA A 94 1.38 14.18 10.39
CA ALA A 94 2.63 14.93 10.19
C ALA A 94 3.47 14.35 9.06
N GLY A 95 3.34 13.07 8.77
CA GLY A 95 4.02 12.42 7.65
C GLY A 95 3.24 12.45 6.35
N GLY A 96 2.07 13.09 6.33
CA GLY A 96 1.25 13.21 5.12
C GLY A 96 0.22 12.11 4.92
N GLN A 97 -0.02 11.27 5.93
CA GLN A 97 -1.01 10.20 5.83
C GLN A 97 -2.42 10.79 5.87
N VAL A 98 -3.23 10.43 4.88
CA VAL A 98 -4.62 10.90 4.77
C VAL A 98 -5.61 9.79 5.12
N ILE A 99 -5.36 8.58 4.63
CA ILE A 99 -6.22 7.42 4.90
C ILE A 99 -5.56 6.57 5.97
N PHE A 100 -6.27 6.33 7.08
CA PHE A 100 -5.73 5.62 8.24
C PHE A 100 -6.01 4.13 8.19
N HIS A 101 -5.47 3.54 7.17
CA HIS A 101 -5.22 2.13 6.95
C HIS A 101 -3.84 2.10 6.31
N ALA A 102 -2.85 1.60 6.99
CA ALA A 102 -1.46 1.65 6.54
C ALA A 102 -1.34 1.14 5.10
N HIS A 103 -0.64 1.87 4.26
CA HIS A 103 -0.51 1.49 2.86
C HIS A 103 0.83 1.93 2.30
N LEU A 104 1.33 1.14 1.37
CA LEU A 104 2.61 1.36 0.71
C LEU A 104 2.32 1.85 -0.71
N HIS A 105 2.90 2.99 -1.08
CA HIS A 105 2.84 3.49 -2.44
C HIS A 105 3.95 2.88 -3.27
N VAL A 106 3.64 2.49 -4.49
CA VAL A 106 4.63 2.06 -5.49
C VAL A 106 4.43 2.96 -6.70
N LEU A 107 5.44 3.75 -7.04
CA LEU A 107 5.37 4.72 -8.11
C LEU A 107 6.47 4.46 -9.13
N GLY A 108 6.11 4.50 -10.42
CA GLY A 108 7.05 4.25 -11.49
C GLY A 108 6.55 4.77 -12.82
N GLY A 109 7.28 4.43 -13.88
CA GLY A 109 6.91 4.83 -15.23
C GLY A 109 7.52 6.15 -15.69
N ARG A 110 8.30 6.81 -14.83
CA ARG A 110 9.09 7.98 -15.17
C ARG A 110 10.26 8.08 -14.20
N ALA A 111 11.24 8.90 -14.56
CA ALA A 111 12.35 9.18 -13.64
C ALA A 111 11.88 10.11 -12.54
N PHE A 112 12.39 9.89 -11.33
CA PHE A 112 12.11 10.73 -10.17
C PHE A 112 13.36 11.50 -9.78
N LYS A 113 13.17 12.73 -9.32
CA LYS A 113 14.28 13.50 -8.77
C LYS A 113 14.64 12.97 -7.39
N ALA A 114 15.93 12.94 -7.08
CA ALA A 114 16.42 12.43 -5.82
C ALA A 114 16.23 13.47 -4.71
N GLN A 115 14.98 13.70 -4.28
CA GLN A 115 14.67 14.67 -3.23
C GLN A 115 14.77 14.08 -1.83
N LEU A 116 14.64 12.78 -1.70
CA LEU A 116 14.61 12.09 -0.42
C LEU A 116 15.70 11.02 -0.32
N GLY A 117 16.81 11.28 -0.89
CA GLY A 117 17.91 10.33 -0.80
C GLY A 117 18.68 10.17 -2.07
#